data_0e4c46ac0fb28f06583e3e6335f338e2
#
_entry.id   0e4c46ac0fb28f06583e3e6335f338e2
#
_cell.length_a   1.000
_cell.length_b   1.000
_cell.length_c   1.000
_cell.angle_alpha   90.00
_cell.angle_beta   90.00
_cell.angle_gamma   90.00
#
_symmetry.space_group_name_H-M   'P 1'
#
loop_
_entity.id
_entity.type
_entity.pdbx_description
1 polymer ?
#
loop_
_entity_poly.entity_id
_entity_poly.type
_entity_poly.pdbx_seq_one_letter_code
_entity_poly.pdbx_strand_id
1 'polypeptide(L)'
;LDAVNPLSYLMLQATIDTQMVQPSLSVRLSRKNPEDFFLKIAELIQTGSGFPAIYSDDIGMKQLMKKGIPPELARDWVGLGCVEANMPGKMSQWSSAGHYNIAAAVEFALSNGVHLKSGKKLGLETGDPASFTTFEQFRDAVHAQLDHLLRTFSSMQNLLELLHQRYLPNPVASMVLLDCVEKGKDLMRGGARYNTGPGMNGNGVADYADSMVAVKKLVFDEKKVDMATLADAVKHDFKGYEPLLRLIDEEAPKWGNDDPEADAMVIDLTSFIIKKIAAFRGLLGNQKLPALYPVSSNVPQGMAVGALPSGRRAFRPIAEGCSPCQGADRTGPTAVLRSLGKLPHTCI
;
A
#
# COMPACT_ATOMS: atom_id res chain seq x y z
N LEU A 1 23.91 3.60 17.19
CA LEU A 1 25.15 2.85 16.91
C LEU A 1 25.12 2.39 15.46
N ASP A 2 26.21 2.59 14.73
CA ASP A 2 26.41 1.96 13.44
C ASP A 2 26.73 0.48 13.65
N ALA A 3 26.02 -0.42 12.99
CA ALA A 3 26.25 -1.87 13.08
C ALA A 3 26.93 -2.44 11.82
N VAL A 4 27.32 -1.57 10.89
CA VAL A 4 28.03 -1.97 9.66
C VAL A 4 29.41 -2.54 10.06
N ASN A 5 29.75 -3.69 9.51
CA ASN A 5 30.98 -4.41 9.76
C ASN A 5 31.41 -5.19 8.50
N PRO A 6 32.59 -5.83 8.47
CA PRO A 6 33.10 -6.54 7.29
C PRO A 6 32.11 -7.60 6.74
N LEU A 7 31.33 -8.27 7.61
CA LEU A 7 30.33 -9.24 7.16
C LEU A 7 29.21 -8.58 6.36
N SER A 8 28.84 -7.33 6.69
CA SER A 8 27.84 -6.57 5.93
C SER A 8 28.23 -6.43 4.45
N TYR A 9 29.50 -6.12 4.19
CA TYR A 9 30.02 -6.02 2.82
C TYR A 9 30.11 -7.37 2.12
N LEU A 10 30.51 -8.42 2.85
CA LEU A 10 30.54 -9.79 2.29
C LEU A 10 29.15 -10.27 1.88
N MET A 11 28.11 -9.98 2.66
CA MET A 11 26.74 -10.35 2.33
C MET A 11 26.24 -9.62 1.07
N LEU A 12 26.55 -8.32 0.93
CA LEU A 12 26.24 -7.57 -0.28
C LEU A 12 26.98 -8.14 -1.49
N GLN A 13 28.31 -8.42 -1.34
CA GLN A 13 29.12 -8.98 -2.42
C GLN A 13 28.60 -10.36 -2.84
N ALA A 14 28.31 -11.24 -1.90
CA ALA A 14 27.77 -12.58 -2.21
C ALA A 14 26.46 -12.49 -2.99
N THR A 15 25.59 -11.51 -2.68
CA THR A 15 24.35 -11.30 -3.43
C THR A 15 24.63 -10.78 -4.84
N ILE A 16 25.62 -9.90 -5.03
CA ILE A 16 26.07 -9.44 -6.34
C ILE A 16 26.60 -10.61 -7.18
N ASP A 17 27.43 -11.45 -6.59
CA ASP A 17 28.09 -12.55 -7.30
C ASP A 17 27.13 -13.68 -7.68
N THR A 18 26.18 -13.99 -6.81
CA THR A 18 25.27 -15.14 -7.00
C THR A 18 24.00 -14.80 -7.73
N GLN A 19 23.55 -13.54 -7.71
CA GLN A 19 22.29 -13.07 -8.29
C GLN A 19 21.07 -13.89 -7.85
N MET A 20 21.13 -14.48 -6.63
CA MET A 20 20.04 -15.29 -6.10
C MET A 20 18.94 -14.41 -5.48
N VAL A 21 17.69 -14.75 -5.76
CA VAL A 21 16.52 -14.07 -5.18
C VAL A 21 16.17 -14.55 -3.78
N GLN A 22 16.76 -15.64 -3.31
CA GLN A 22 16.59 -16.20 -1.96
C GLN A 22 17.92 -16.71 -1.43
N PRO A 23 18.22 -16.49 -0.14
CA PRO A 23 17.45 -15.71 0.84
C PRO A 23 17.39 -14.22 0.47
N SER A 24 16.24 -13.58 0.70
CA SER A 24 16.08 -12.15 0.45
C SER A 24 16.99 -11.34 1.38
N LEU A 25 17.66 -10.33 0.84
CA LEU A 25 18.52 -9.44 1.59
C LEU A 25 17.79 -8.14 1.96
N SER A 26 17.90 -7.75 3.23
CA SER A 26 17.33 -6.50 3.75
C SER A 26 18.41 -5.67 4.42
N VAL A 27 18.39 -4.36 4.21
CA VAL A 27 19.34 -3.41 4.79
C VAL A 27 18.60 -2.32 5.55
N ARG A 28 18.98 -2.11 6.80
CA ARG A 28 18.54 -0.96 7.61
C ARG A 28 19.53 0.17 7.43
N LEU A 29 19.10 1.30 6.90
CA LEU A 29 19.93 2.46 6.67
C LEU A 29 19.74 3.54 7.74
N SER A 30 20.85 4.07 8.21
CA SER A 30 20.94 5.20 9.12
C SER A 30 21.90 6.23 8.54
N ARG A 31 21.70 7.51 8.86
CA ARG A 31 22.65 8.59 8.52
C ARG A 31 24.04 8.41 9.12
N LYS A 32 24.21 7.45 10.04
CA LYS A 32 25.47 7.13 10.70
C LYS A 32 26.29 6.07 9.95
N ASN A 33 25.72 5.44 8.93
CA ASN A 33 26.44 4.44 8.15
C ASN A 33 27.53 5.09 7.29
N PRO A 34 28.66 4.39 7.06
CA PRO A 34 29.75 4.87 6.22
C PRO A 34 29.32 5.07 4.76
N GLU A 35 29.94 6.01 4.06
CA GLU A 35 29.60 6.31 2.66
C GLU A 35 29.87 5.13 1.73
N ASP A 36 30.97 4.39 1.95
CA ASP A 36 31.32 3.19 1.17
C ASP A 36 30.27 2.08 1.30
N PHE A 37 29.55 2.01 2.43
CA PHE A 37 28.42 1.10 2.59
C PHE A 37 27.24 1.47 1.67
N PHE A 38 26.91 2.77 1.55
CA PHE A 38 25.90 3.24 0.61
C PHE A 38 26.30 2.96 -0.84
N LEU A 39 27.59 3.17 -1.19
CA LEU A 39 28.09 2.87 -2.52
C LEU A 39 27.98 1.37 -2.85
N LYS A 40 28.31 0.50 -1.87
CA LYS A 40 28.17 -0.96 -2.06
C LYS A 40 26.74 -1.41 -2.25
N ILE A 41 25.78 -0.77 -1.57
CA ILE A 41 24.35 -1.01 -1.77
C ILE A 41 23.93 -0.55 -3.19
N ALA A 42 24.41 0.62 -3.63
CA ALA A 42 24.10 1.13 -4.97
C ALA A 42 24.64 0.18 -6.07
N GLU A 43 25.83 -0.39 -5.88
CA GLU A 43 26.39 -1.41 -6.78
C GLU A 43 25.46 -2.64 -6.89
N LEU A 44 24.94 -3.14 -5.76
CA LEU A 44 23.97 -4.24 -5.79
C LEU A 44 22.66 -3.85 -6.50
N ILE A 45 22.14 -2.65 -6.25
CA ILE A 45 20.91 -2.17 -6.93
C ILE A 45 21.11 -2.14 -8.46
N GLN A 46 22.28 -1.72 -8.93
CA GLN A 46 22.60 -1.66 -10.36
C GLN A 46 22.58 -3.03 -11.05
N THR A 47 22.65 -4.14 -10.32
CA THR A 47 22.54 -5.48 -10.92
C THR A 47 21.13 -5.77 -11.44
N GLY A 48 20.10 -4.99 -11.01
CA GLY A 48 18.71 -5.21 -11.38
C GLY A 48 18.05 -6.41 -10.70
N SER A 49 18.69 -7.02 -9.68
CA SER A 49 18.16 -8.18 -8.95
C SER A 49 16.92 -7.87 -8.09
N GLY A 50 16.62 -6.58 -7.87
CA GLY A 50 15.54 -6.14 -6.98
C GLY A 50 15.91 -6.13 -5.50
N PHE A 51 17.16 -6.40 -5.16
CA PHE A 51 17.71 -6.39 -3.79
C PHE A 51 18.79 -5.33 -3.64
N PRO A 52 19.09 -4.93 -2.38
CA PRO A 52 18.43 -5.28 -1.13
C PRO A 52 17.11 -4.52 -0.93
N ALA A 53 16.21 -5.05 -0.08
CA ALA A 53 15.11 -4.25 0.45
C ALA A 53 15.68 -3.22 1.43
N ILE A 54 15.41 -1.93 1.19
CA ILE A 54 16.00 -0.82 1.94
C ILE A 54 15.00 -0.26 2.95
N TYR A 55 15.41 -0.18 4.21
CA TYR A 55 14.60 0.33 5.30
C TYR A 55 15.29 1.51 5.98
N SER A 56 14.52 2.55 6.29
CA SER A 56 14.99 3.62 7.17
C SER A 56 14.93 3.17 8.63
N ASP A 57 16.07 3.15 9.30
CA ASP A 57 16.17 2.79 10.72
C ASP A 57 15.33 3.73 11.61
N ASP A 58 15.40 5.04 11.34
CA ASP A 58 14.65 6.05 12.07
C ASP A 58 13.12 5.88 11.92
N ILE A 59 12.65 5.49 10.73
CA ILE A 59 11.22 5.29 10.47
C ILE A 59 10.74 4.02 11.17
N GLY A 60 11.47 2.90 11.04
CA GLY A 60 11.13 1.64 11.70
C GLY A 60 11.02 1.79 13.21
N MET A 61 11.97 2.48 13.84
CA MET A 61 11.90 2.81 15.27
C MET A 61 10.67 3.65 15.62
N LYS A 62 10.41 4.73 14.85
CA LYS A 62 9.25 5.60 15.10
C LYS A 62 7.92 4.88 14.94
N GLN A 63 7.80 3.97 13.97
CA GLN A 63 6.61 3.13 13.81
C GLN A 63 6.34 2.27 15.04
N LEU A 64 7.38 1.62 15.59
CA LEU A 64 7.24 0.80 16.79
C LEU A 64 6.94 1.64 18.04
N MET A 65 7.62 2.76 18.21
CA MET A 65 7.35 3.68 19.32
C MET A 65 5.91 4.21 19.32
N LYS A 66 5.33 4.48 18.14
CA LYS A 66 3.90 4.83 18.01
C LYS A 66 2.95 3.70 18.44
N LYS A 67 3.42 2.44 18.39
CA LYS A 67 2.69 1.27 18.91
C LYS A 67 2.90 1.04 20.41
N GLY A 68 3.51 1.99 21.12
CA GLY A 68 3.75 1.93 22.58
C GLY A 68 5.00 1.13 22.97
N ILE A 69 5.92 0.84 22.04
CA ILE A 69 7.14 0.11 22.30
C ILE A 69 8.22 1.08 22.78
N PRO A 70 8.90 0.81 23.93
CA PRO A 70 9.96 1.66 24.43
C PRO A 70 11.13 1.78 23.45
N PRO A 71 11.81 2.95 23.38
CA PRO A 71 12.91 3.19 22.43
C PRO A 71 14.05 2.17 22.52
N GLU A 72 14.38 1.72 23.74
CA GLU A 72 15.43 0.73 23.99
C GLU A 72 15.12 -0.65 23.40
N LEU A 73 13.85 -0.98 23.21
CA LEU A 73 13.40 -2.19 22.53
C LEU A 73 13.16 -1.95 21.04
N ALA A 74 12.62 -0.78 20.69
CA ALA A 74 12.32 -0.43 19.30
C ALA A 74 13.56 -0.43 18.41
N ARG A 75 14.75 -0.07 18.93
CA ARG A 75 16.01 -0.10 18.17
C ARG A 75 16.42 -1.49 17.68
N ASP A 76 15.94 -2.55 18.34
CA ASP A 76 16.26 -3.94 17.98
C ASP A 76 15.29 -4.51 16.93
N TRP A 77 14.54 -3.67 16.25
CA TRP A 77 13.58 -4.09 15.24
C TRP A 77 14.23 -4.78 14.04
N VAL A 78 13.48 -5.64 13.40
CA VAL A 78 13.85 -6.29 12.14
C VAL A 78 12.73 -6.14 11.12
N GLY A 79 13.08 -6.20 9.84
CA GLY A 79 12.10 -6.41 8.78
C GLY A 79 11.57 -7.84 8.85
N LEU A 80 10.26 -8.00 8.90
CA LEU A 80 9.57 -9.28 8.84
C LEU A 80 8.88 -9.40 7.49
N GLY A 81 8.98 -10.57 6.85
CA GLY A 81 8.34 -10.80 5.57
C GLY A 81 8.79 -9.80 4.51
N CYS A 82 7.84 -9.01 4.00
CA CYS A 82 8.13 -8.04 2.93
C CYS A 82 8.75 -6.74 3.47
N VAL A 83 8.05 -6.06 4.41
CA VAL A 83 8.44 -4.69 4.84
C VAL A 83 8.05 -4.36 6.29
N GLU A 84 7.53 -5.30 7.05
CA GLU A 84 6.94 -5.01 8.35
C GLU A 84 8.00 -4.89 9.45
N ALA A 85 8.00 -3.76 10.17
CA ALA A 85 8.84 -3.60 11.35
C ALA A 85 8.32 -4.44 12.52
N ASN A 86 9.15 -5.36 13.02
CA ASN A 86 8.80 -6.29 14.08
C ASN A 86 9.91 -6.41 15.13
N MET A 87 9.60 -6.96 16.30
CA MET A 87 10.56 -7.28 17.34
C MET A 87 10.64 -8.79 17.58
N PRO A 88 11.74 -9.46 17.23
CA PRO A 88 11.89 -10.89 17.39
C PRO A 88 11.65 -11.34 18.83
N GLY A 89 10.90 -12.42 19.01
CA GLY A 89 10.62 -13.02 20.30
C GLY A 89 9.73 -12.23 21.24
N LYS A 90 9.27 -11.02 20.88
CA LYS A 90 8.50 -10.13 21.76
C LYS A 90 7.15 -9.70 21.21
N MET A 91 7.02 -9.67 19.88
CA MET A 91 5.84 -9.13 19.22
C MET A 91 5.12 -10.19 18.40
N SER A 92 3.83 -10.33 18.61
CA SER A 92 2.90 -10.96 17.68
C SER A 92 2.25 -9.88 16.83
N GLN A 93 2.50 -9.92 15.54
CA GLN A 93 1.96 -8.97 14.58
C GLN A 93 1.34 -9.72 13.41
N TRP A 94 0.05 -9.53 13.21
CA TRP A 94 -0.62 -9.98 11.99
C TRP A 94 -0.63 -8.85 10.97
N SER A 95 0.55 -8.50 10.47
CA SER A 95 0.80 -7.34 9.63
C SER A 95 0.14 -7.44 8.26
N SER A 96 0.16 -8.65 7.67
CA SER A 96 -0.43 -8.92 6.36
C SER A 96 -1.72 -9.73 6.49
N ALA A 97 -2.71 -9.18 7.19
CA ALA A 97 -3.99 -9.86 7.40
C ALA A 97 -4.96 -9.73 6.19
N GLY A 98 -4.44 -9.45 5.02
CA GLY A 98 -5.13 -9.38 3.74
C GLY A 98 -4.99 -8.04 3.03
N HIS A 99 -5.52 -7.99 1.81
CA HIS A 99 -5.32 -6.88 0.88
C HIS A 99 -6.66 -6.36 0.38
N TYR A 100 -6.84 -5.03 0.36
CA TYR A 100 -8.02 -4.39 -0.23
C TYR A 100 -7.64 -3.62 -1.50
N ASN A 101 -8.62 -3.44 -2.37
CA ASN A 101 -8.44 -2.84 -3.68
C ASN A 101 -8.90 -1.39 -3.69
N ILE A 102 -7.95 -0.45 -3.70
CA ILE A 102 -8.23 0.99 -3.72
C ILE A 102 -8.82 1.41 -5.08
N ALA A 103 -8.30 0.82 -6.17
CA ALA A 103 -8.75 1.13 -7.52
C ALA A 103 -10.24 0.79 -7.76
N ALA A 104 -10.76 -0.23 -7.06
CA ALA A 104 -12.16 -0.60 -7.12
C ALA A 104 -13.10 0.51 -6.60
N ALA A 105 -12.63 1.37 -5.67
CA ALA A 105 -13.43 2.49 -5.19
C ALA A 105 -13.71 3.52 -6.30
N VAL A 106 -12.73 3.74 -7.19
CA VAL A 106 -12.89 4.62 -8.35
C VAL A 106 -13.89 4.01 -9.34
N GLU A 107 -13.78 2.71 -9.64
CA GLU A 107 -14.74 2.00 -10.48
C GLU A 107 -16.17 2.12 -9.94
N PHE A 108 -16.34 1.86 -8.64
CA PHE A 108 -17.67 1.92 -8.01
C PHE A 108 -18.28 3.33 -7.99
N ALA A 109 -17.46 4.37 -7.83
CA ALA A 109 -17.97 5.74 -7.94
C ALA A 109 -18.43 6.07 -9.37
N LEU A 110 -17.74 5.59 -10.40
CA LEU A 110 -18.09 5.78 -11.81
C LEU A 110 -19.26 4.92 -12.29
N SER A 111 -19.58 3.86 -11.59
CA SER A 111 -20.62 2.89 -11.96
C SER A 111 -21.78 2.86 -10.97
N ASN A 112 -21.87 3.85 -10.07
CA ASN A 112 -22.87 3.90 -9.00
C ASN A 112 -22.96 2.59 -8.20
N GLY A 113 -21.80 2.04 -7.84
CA GLY A 113 -21.65 0.83 -7.03
C GLY A 113 -21.77 -0.49 -7.79
N VAL A 114 -21.86 -0.47 -9.13
CA VAL A 114 -21.91 -1.70 -9.93
C VAL A 114 -20.50 -2.14 -10.30
N HIS A 115 -20.15 -3.38 -9.99
CA HIS A 115 -18.90 -4.00 -10.40
C HIS A 115 -18.95 -4.35 -11.89
N LEU A 116 -18.13 -3.70 -12.71
CA LEU A 116 -18.23 -3.77 -14.18
C LEU A 116 -18.06 -5.19 -14.73
N LYS A 117 -17.17 -6.00 -14.13
CA LYS A 117 -16.92 -7.37 -14.58
C LYS A 117 -18.09 -8.33 -14.33
N SER A 118 -18.77 -8.22 -13.19
CA SER A 118 -19.84 -9.17 -12.82
C SER A 118 -21.25 -8.63 -13.02
N GLY A 119 -21.41 -7.32 -13.25
CA GLY A 119 -22.69 -6.64 -13.29
C GLY A 119 -23.44 -6.59 -11.94
N LYS A 120 -22.80 -7.06 -10.86
CA LYS A 120 -23.41 -7.07 -9.52
C LYS A 120 -23.19 -5.75 -8.81
N LYS A 121 -24.15 -5.33 -8.01
CA LYS A 121 -24.02 -4.19 -7.11
C LYS A 121 -23.21 -4.63 -5.88
N LEU A 122 -21.97 -4.20 -5.80
CA LEU A 122 -21.03 -4.51 -4.70
C LEU A 122 -20.65 -3.27 -3.91
N GLY A 123 -20.77 -2.09 -4.49
CA GLY A 123 -20.53 -0.81 -3.84
C GLY A 123 -21.83 -0.09 -3.41
N LEU A 124 -21.64 1.11 -2.88
CA LEU A 124 -22.74 2.01 -2.48
C LEU A 124 -23.36 2.70 -3.70
N GLU A 125 -24.60 3.16 -3.55
CA GLU A 125 -25.19 4.14 -4.47
C GLU A 125 -24.66 5.53 -4.11
N THR A 126 -23.70 6.02 -4.87
CA THR A 126 -23.07 7.34 -4.65
C THR A 126 -23.53 8.40 -5.65
N GLY A 127 -24.47 8.04 -6.53
CA GLY A 127 -25.04 8.90 -7.56
C GLY A 127 -24.57 8.56 -8.97
N ASP A 128 -25.28 9.11 -9.95
CA ASP A 128 -24.88 9.03 -11.36
C ASP A 128 -23.61 9.88 -11.57
N PRO A 129 -22.54 9.36 -12.17
CA PRO A 129 -21.34 10.13 -12.47
C PRO A 129 -21.64 11.44 -13.22
N ALA A 130 -22.61 11.45 -14.14
CA ALA A 130 -23.01 12.62 -14.89
C ALA A 130 -23.59 13.75 -14.01
N SER A 131 -24.03 13.44 -12.79
CA SER A 131 -24.60 14.42 -11.87
C SER A 131 -23.55 15.19 -11.06
N PHE A 132 -22.29 14.76 -11.04
CA PHE A 132 -21.23 15.46 -10.33
C PHE A 132 -20.86 16.76 -11.06
N THR A 133 -21.05 17.88 -10.39
CA THR A 133 -20.78 19.23 -10.92
C THR A 133 -19.43 19.81 -10.44
N THR A 134 -18.83 19.20 -9.42
CA THR A 134 -17.52 19.56 -8.88
C THR A 134 -16.64 18.33 -8.65
N PHE A 135 -15.32 18.54 -8.66
CA PHE A 135 -14.36 17.48 -8.34
C PHE A 135 -14.55 16.92 -6.92
N GLU A 136 -14.90 17.79 -5.96
CA GLU A 136 -15.14 17.40 -4.57
C GLU A 136 -16.28 16.39 -4.45
N GLN A 137 -17.38 16.58 -5.20
CA GLN A 137 -18.49 15.63 -5.21
C GLN A 137 -18.06 14.25 -5.71
N PHE A 138 -17.27 14.19 -6.78
CA PHE A 138 -16.72 12.92 -7.28
C PHE A 138 -15.74 12.30 -6.26
N ARG A 139 -14.80 13.09 -5.71
CA ARG A 139 -13.86 12.64 -4.68
C ARG A 139 -14.60 12.07 -3.47
N ASP A 140 -15.64 12.76 -2.99
CA ASP A 140 -16.42 12.33 -1.84
C ASP A 140 -17.17 11.01 -2.12
N ALA A 141 -17.66 10.82 -3.36
CA ALA A 141 -18.22 9.56 -3.82
C ALA A 141 -17.19 8.43 -3.79
N VAL A 142 -15.97 8.66 -4.30
CA VAL A 142 -14.87 7.68 -4.24
C VAL A 142 -14.48 7.36 -2.80
N HIS A 143 -14.37 8.35 -1.94
CA HIS A 143 -14.08 8.17 -0.51
C HIS A 143 -15.18 7.41 0.23
N ALA A 144 -16.46 7.60 -0.12
CA ALA A 144 -17.58 6.81 0.43
C ALA A 144 -17.45 5.34 0.03
N GLN A 145 -17.15 5.05 -1.24
CA GLN A 145 -16.89 3.69 -1.71
C GLN A 145 -15.72 3.06 -0.98
N LEU A 146 -14.61 3.80 -0.82
CA LEU A 146 -13.42 3.31 -0.12
C LEU A 146 -13.71 3.05 1.37
N ASP A 147 -14.45 3.92 2.06
CA ASP A 147 -14.87 3.68 3.46
C ASP A 147 -15.72 2.41 3.59
N HIS A 148 -16.64 2.18 2.65
CA HIS A 148 -17.43 0.96 2.60
C HIS A 148 -16.55 -0.30 2.43
N LEU A 149 -15.62 -0.27 1.50
CA LEU A 149 -14.66 -1.37 1.28
C LEU A 149 -13.80 -1.62 2.53
N LEU A 150 -13.28 -0.57 3.18
CA LEU A 150 -12.47 -0.68 4.39
C LEU A 150 -13.27 -1.28 5.56
N ARG A 151 -14.53 -0.89 5.76
CA ARG A 151 -15.41 -1.46 6.80
C ARG A 151 -15.70 -2.93 6.55
N THR A 152 -16.06 -3.28 5.31
CA THR A 152 -16.32 -4.67 4.91
C THR A 152 -15.07 -5.53 5.13
N PHE A 153 -13.92 -5.05 4.68
CA PHE A 153 -12.65 -5.73 4.86
C PHE A 153 -12.27 -5.89 6.34
N SER A 154 -12.47 -4.83 7.14
CA SER A 154 -12.24 -4.89 8.60
C SER A 154 -13.11 -5.95 9.28
N SER A 155 -14.37 -6.08 8.90
CA SER A 155 -15.28 -7.10 9.44
C SER A 155 -14.85 -8.51 9.05
N MET A 156 -14.41 -8.70 7.80
CA MET A 156 -13.85 -9.98 7.34
C MET A 156 -12.59 -10.36 8.12
N GLN A 157 -11.68 -9.42 8.36
CA GLN A 157 -10.49 -9.68 9.16
C GLN A 157 -10.83 -10.11 10.59
N ASN A 158 -11.83 -9.49 11.24
CA ASN A 158 -12.26 -9.89 12.57
C ASN A 158 -12.81 -11.33 12.58
N LEU A 159 -13.54 -11.72 11.53
CA LEU A 159 -13.99 -13.12 11.39
C LEU A 159 -12.80 -14.06 11.23
N LEU A 160 -11.82 -13.73 10.38
CA LEU A 160 -10.62 -14.53 10.20
C LEU A 160 -9.80 -14.65 11.50
N GLU A 161 -9.67 -13.54 12.23
CA GLU A 161 -8.99 -13.52 13.53
C GLU A 161 -9.67 -14.47 14.53
N LEU A 162 -11.01 -14.47 14.58
CA LEU A 162 -11.79 -15.39 15.41
C LEU A 162 -11.57 -16.85 15.01
N LEU A 163 -11.57 -17.14 13.71
CA LEU A 163 -11.33 -18.50 13.21
C LEU A 163 -9.92 -19.00 13.53
N HIS A 164 -8.91 -18.13 13.41
CA HIS A 164 -7.53 -18.47 13.82
C HIS A 164 -7.44 -18.76 15.32
N GLN A 165 -8.03 -17.91 16.16
CA GLN A 165 -8.06 -18.13 17.62
C GLN A 165 -8.72 -19.44 18.00
N ARG A 166 -9.72 -19.89 17.24
CA ARG A 166 -10.51 -21.08 17.56
C ARG A 166 -9.92 -22.35 16.99
N TYR A 167 -9.46 -22.33 15.73
CA TYR A 167 -9.14 -23.52 14.97
C TYR A 167 -7.67 -23.67 14.60
N LEU A 168 -6.87 -22.60 14.71
CA LEU A 168 -5.47 -22.57 14.29
C LEU A 168 -4.55 -22.04 15.41
N PRO A 169 -4.58 -22.60 16.63
CA PRO A 169 -3.62 -22.23 17.67
C PRO A 169 -2.20 -22.57 17.20
N ASN A 170 -1.23 -21.76 17.63
CA ASN A 170 0.16 -21.97 17.29
C ASN A 170 1.04 -22.14 18.54
N PRO A 171 1.00 -23.30 19.19
CA PRO A 171 1.71 -23.53 20.45
C PRO A 171 3.23 -23.46 20.29
N VAL A 172 3.77 -23.93 19.15
CA VAL A 172 5.23 -23.94 18.92
C VAL A 172 5.77 -22.51 18.84
N ALA A 173 5.13 -21.62 18.06
CA ALA A 173 5.54 -20.23 18.03
C ALA A 173 5.26 -19.50 19.37
N SER A 174 4.20 -19.90 20.08
CA SER A 174 3.88 -19.34 21.40
C SER A 174 4.96 -19.65 22.43
N MET A 175 5.64 -20.79 22.35
CA MET A 175 6.72 -21.18 23.28
C MET A 175 7.96 -20.28 23.16
N VAL A 176 8.21 -19.67 21.99
CA VAL A 176 9.38 -18.81 21.77
C VAL A 176 9.06 -17.32 21.83
N LEU A 177 7.81 -16.95 22.08
CA LEU A 177 7.39 -15.56 22.28
C LEU A 177 7.27 -15.25 23.78
N LEU A 178 7.88 -14.14 24.20
CA LEU A 178 7.82 -13.69 25.59
C LEU A 178 6.36 -13.49 26.02
N ASP A 179 6.10 -13.88 27.25
CA ASP A 179 4.85 -13.78 27.99
C ASP A 179 3.78 -14.82 27.60
N CYS A 180 3.90 -15.53 26.48
CA CYS A 180 2.89 -16.53 26.08
C CYS A 180 2.81 -17.68 27.09
N VAL A 181 3.96 -18.20 27.53
CA VAL A 181 4.03 -19.32 28.48
C VAL A 181 3.57 -18.87 29.85
N GLU A 182 4.08 -17.72 30.34
CA GLU A 182 3.75 -17.15 31.63
C GLU A 182 2.24 -16.83 31.77
N LYS A 183 1.63 -16.35 30.66
CA LYS A 183 0.19 -16.05 30.61
C LYS A 183 -0.68 -17.29 30.36
N GLY A 184 -0.08 -18.43 29.98
CA GLY A 184 -0.83 -19.61 29.52
C GLY A 184 -1.71 -19.31 28.30
N LYS A 185 -1.27 -18.42 27.41
CA LYS A 185 -2.04 -17.96 26.26
C LYS A 185 -1.29 -18.14 24.95
N ASP A 186 -1.97 -18.71 23.97
CA ASP A 186 -1.48 -18.75 22.59
C ASP A 186 -1.31 -17.33 22.02
N LEU A 187 -0.30 -17.17 21.15
CA LEU A 187 -0.03 -15.91 20.47
C LEU A 187 -1.24 -15.36 19.71
N MET A 188 -2.06 -16.24 19.10
CA MET A 188 -3.28 -15.85 18.38
C MET A 188 -4.38 -15.32 19.32
N ARG A 189 -4.28 -15.60 20.61
CA ARG A 189 -5.18 -15.10 21.66
C ARG A 189 -4.59 -13.95 22.49
N GLY A 190 -3.51 -13.33 21.99
CA GLY A 190 -2.86 -12.20 22.64
C GLY A 190 -1.91 -12.58 23.76
N GLY A 191 -1.28 -13.77 23.69
CA GLY A 191 -0.28 -14.22 24.67
C GLY A 191 1.01 -13.40 24.65
N ALA A 192 1.47 -12.97 23.48
CA ALA A 192 2.72 -12.25 23.34
C ALA A 192 2.76 -10.94 24.16
N ARG A 193 3.97 -10.47 24.48
CA ARG A 193 4.18 -9.21 25.20
C ARG A 193 3.56 -8.02 24.49
N TYR A 194 3.79 -7.91 23.18
CA TYR A 194 3.20 -6.89 22.32
C TYR A 194 2.35 -7.57 21.24
N ASN A 195 1.11 -7.13 21.14
CA ASN A 195 0.17 -7.61 20.14
C ASN A 195 -0.24 -6.43 19.26
N THR A 196 0.02 -6.47 17.96
CA THR A 196 -0.25 -5.38 17.03
C THR A 196 -0.97 -5.88 15.78
N GLY A 197 -1.73 -5.02 15.14
CA GLY A 197 -2.52 -5.37 13.96
C GLY A 197 -3.95 -5.80 14.31
N PRO A 198 -4.73 -6.38 13.38
CA PRO A 198 -4.35 -6.78 12.01
C PRO A 198 -3.95 -5.62 11.10
N GLY A 199 -3.03 -5.90 10.17
CA GLY A 199 -2.67 -4.98 9.11
C GLY A 199 -3.65 -5.03 7.93
N MET A 200 -3.93 -3.88 7.34
CA MET A 200 -4.79 -3.70 6.18
C MET A 200 -3.96 -3.13 5.04
N ASN A 201 -3.56 -3.94 4.06
CA ASN A 201 -2.74 -3.50 2.94
C ASN A 201 -3.59 -3.07 1.73
N GLY A 202 -3.39 -1.85 1.25
CA GLY A 202 -4.06 -1.31 0.08
C GLY A 202 -3.20 -1.41 -1.18
N ASN A 203 -3.80 -1.82 -2.31
CA ASN A 203 -3.17 -1.81 -3.63
C ASN A 203 -3.92 -0.88 -4.57
N GLY A 204 -3.22 -0.33 -5.57
CA GLY A 204 -3.80 0.56 -6.56
C GLY A 204 -3.77 2.04 -6.15
N VAL A 205 -2.78 2.44 -5.34
CA VAL A 205 -2.57 3.85 -4.95
C VAL A 205 -2.34 4.74 -6.17
N ALA A 206 -1.45 4.34 -7.06
CA ALA A 206 -1.18 5.08 -8.30
C ALA A 206 -2.39 5.09 -9.23
N ASP A 207 -3.12 3.96 -9.36
CA ASP A 207 -4.35 3.91 -10.15
C ASP A 207 -5.40 4.90 -9.65
N TYR A 208 -5.53 5.03 -8.33
CA TYR A 208 -6.39 6.04 -7.71
C TYR A 208 -5.90 7.45 -8.05
N ALA A 209 -4.65 7.77 -7.72
CA ALA A 209 -4.10 9.11 -7.89
C ALA A 209 -4.17 9.59 -9.34
N ASP A 210 -3.69 8.78 -10.27
CA ASP A 210 -3.70 9.08 -11.69
C ASP A 210 -5.12 9.25 -12.24
N SER A 211 -6.09 8.48 -11.71
CA SER A 211 -7.50 8.62 -12.07
C SER A 211 -8.09 9.93 -11.52
N MET A 212 -7.80 10.26 -10.27
CA MET A 212 -8.29 11.49 -9.63
C MET A 212 -7.73 12.73 -10.31
N VAL A 213 -6.43 12.72 -10.67
CA VAL A 213 -5.81 13.82 -11.42
C VAL A 213 -6.45 13.97 -12.80
N ALA A 214 -6.63 12.88 -13.53
CA ALA A 214 -7.25 12.91 -14.85
C ALA A 214 -8.68 13.47 -14.80
N VAL A 215 -9.49 13.04 -13.84
CA VAL A 215 -10.85 13.57 -13.65
C VAL A 215 -10.79 15.05 -13.26
N LYS A 216 -9.99 15.41 -12.26
CA LYS A 216 -9.88 16.80 -11.82
C LYS A 216 -9.51 17.72 -12.97
N LYS A 217 -8.39 17.42 -13.62
CA LYS A 217 -7.82 18.27 -14.67
C LYS A 217 -8.69 18.33 -15.92
N LEU A 218 -9.00 17.18 -16.50
CA LEU A 218 -9.63 17.15 -17.83
C LEU A 218 -11.14 17.39 -17.79
N VAL A 219 -11.83 17.03 -16.69
CA VAL A 219 -13.27 17.21 -16.60
C VAL A 219 -13.62 18.53 -15.91
N PHE A 220 -13.06 18.82 -14.74
CA PHE A 220 -13.51 19.93 -13.92
C PHE A 220 -12.73 21.24 -14.17
N ASP A 221 -11.40 21.17 -14.25
CA ASP A 221 -10.56 22.37 -14.40
C ASP A 221 -10.53 22.85 -15.86
N GLU A 222 -10.15 21.99 -16.80
CA GLU A 222 -9.96 22.35 -18.22
C GLU A 222 -11.21 22.10 -19.10
N LYS A 223 -12.17 21.31 -18.62
CA LYS A 223 -13.43 20.99 -19.30
C LYS A 223 -13.25 20.45 -20.73
N LYS A 224 -12.20 19.64 -20.95
CA LYS A 224 -11.89 19.00 -22.24
C LYS A 224 -12.80 17.81 -22.54
N VAL A 225 -13.36 17.19 -21.50
CA VAL A 225 -14.32 16.10 -21.56
C VAL A 225 -15.35 16.26 -20.47
N ASP A 226 -16.59 15.91 -20.70
CA ASP A 226 -17.60 15.85 -19.64
C ASP A 226 -17.55 14.51 -18.90
N MET A 227 -18.13 14.52 -17.68
CA MET A 227 -18.08 13.34 -16.79
C MET A 227 -18.85 12.15 -17.36
N ALA A 228 -19.94 12.37 -18.10
CA ALA A 228 -20.74 11.31 -18.72
C ALA A 228 -19.93 10.61 -19.82
N THR A 229 -19.27 11.39 -20.69
CA THR A 229 -18.40 10.86 -21.75
C THR A 229 -17.22 10.07 -21.17
N LEU A 230 -16.56 10.57 -20.12
CA LEU A 230 -15.48 9.85 -19.46
C LEU A 230 -15.97 8.54 -18.83
N ALA A 231 -17.08 8.55 -18.14
CA ALA A 231 -17.68 7.36 -17.52
C ALA A 231 -18.06 6.32 -18.57
N ASP A 232 -18.62 6.74 -19.69
CA ASP A 232 -18.96 5.84 -20.81
C ASP A 232 -17.70 5.25 -21.47
N ALA A 233 -16.66 6.05 -21.69
CA ALA A 233 -15.37 5.58 -22.20
C ALA A 233 -14.75 4.51 -21.30
N VAL A 234 -14.73 4.74 -19.97
CA VAL A 234 -14.27 3.78 -18.96
C VAL A 234 -15.08 2.49 -19.02
N LYS A 235 -16.42 2.59 -19.06
CA LYS A 235 -17.32 1.44 -19.16
C LYS A 235 -17.04 0.57 -20.38
N HIS A 236 -16.67 1.18 -21.50
CA HIS A 236 -16.36 0.49 -22.76
C HIS A 236 -14.86 0.18 -22.94
N ASP A 237 -14.06 0.26 -21.86
CA ASP A 237 -12.61 0.03 -21.92
C ASP A 237 -11.94 0.90 -22.99
N PHE A 238 -12.37 2.15 -23.12
CA PHE A 238 -11.91 3.14 -24.13
C PHE A 238 -12.01 2.69 -25.59
N LYS A 239 -12.79 1.67 -25.91
CA LYS A 239 -13.03 1.26 -27.30
C LYS A 239 -13.93 2.29 -27.98
N GLY A 240 -13.44 2.89 -29.06
CA GLY A 240 -14.07 4.02 -29.74
C GLY A 240 -13.78 5.39 -29.09
N TYR A 241 -12.93 5.42 -28.05
CA TYR A 241 -12.50 6.63 -27.34
C TYR A 241 -10.97 6.78 -27.34
N GLU A 242 -10.30 6.25 -28.38
CA GLU A 242 -8.84 6.29 -28.50
C GLU A 242 -8.25 7.72 -28.45
N PRO A 243 -8.91 8.76 -28.99
CA PRO A 243 -8.45 10.14 -28.83
C PRO A 243 -8.47 10.59 -27.36
N LEU A 244 -9.50 10.24 -26.59
CA LEU A 244 -9.58 10.54 -25.15
C LEU A 244 -8.49 9.79 -24.37
N LEU A 245 -8.23 8.54 -24.70
CA LEU A 245 -7.16 7.77 -24.06
C LEU A 245 -5.79 8.43 -24.28
N ARG A 246 -5.51 8.91 -25.49
CA ARG A 246 -4.28 9.68 -25.80
C ARG A 246 -4.22 10.98 -25.00
N LEU A 247 -5.30 11.73 -24.97
CA LEU A 247 -5.39 12.97 -24.19
C LEU A 247 -5.05 12.74 -22.71
N ILE A 248 -5.58 11.67 -22.11
CA ILE A 248 -5.30 11.29 -20.72
C ILE A 248 -3.80 10.94 -20.52
N ASP A 249 -3.20 10.22 -21.46
CA ASP A 249 -1.78 9.82 -21.35
C ASP A 249 -0.83 11.01 -21.52
N GLU A 250 -1.18 11.95 -22.41
CA GLU A 250 -0.35 13.12 -22.73
C GLU A 250 -0.47 14.25 -21.70
N GLU A 251 -1.66 14.49 -21.16
CA GLU A 251 -1.91 15.69 -20.38
C GLU A 251 -2.13 15.45 -18.88
N ALA A 252 -2.61 14.27 -18.46
CA ALA A 252 -2.84 14.01 -17.04
C ALA A 252 -1.54 13.62 -16.35
N PRO A 253 -1.05 14.39 -15.36
CA PRO A 253 0.09 14.03 -14.54
C PRO A 253 -0.06 12.65 -13.92
N LYS A 254 1.09 11.95 -13.72
CA LYS A 254 1.12 10.61 -13.15
C LYS A 254 1.96 10.59 -11.88
N TRP A 255 1.52 9.79 -10.92
CA TRP A 255 2.24 9.56 -9.66
C TRP A 255 3.65 9.00 -9.91
N GLY A 256 4.62 9.47 -9.10
CA GLY A 256 6.02 9.04 -9.17
C GLY A 256 6.91 9.93 -10.03
N ASN A 257 6.43 11.09 -10.49
CA ASN A 257 7.18 12.05 -11.31
C ASN A 257 7.52 13.35 -10.57
N ASP A 258 7.38 13.41 -9.23
CA ASP A 258 7.54 14.62 -8.41
C ASP A 258 6.59 15.75 -8.85
N ASP A 259 5.41 15.37 -9.36
CA ASP A 259 4.38 16.29 -9.78
C ASP A 259 3.46 16.66 -8.60
N PRO A 260 3.25 17.96 -8.32
CA PRO A 260 2.50 18.40 -7.15
C PRO A 260 1.01 18.01 -7.18
N GLU A 261 0.38 17.91 -8.35
CA GLU A 261 -1.03 17.53 -8.46
C GLU A 261 -1.21 16.03 -8.17
N ALA A 262 -0.37 15.19 -8.78
CA ALA A 262 -0.40 13.75 -8.54
C ALA A 262 -0.02 13.40 -7.09
N ASP A 263 1.00 14.04 -6.55
CA ASP A 263 1.44 13.86 -5.17
C ASP A 263 0.35 14.26 -4.17
N ALA A 264 -0.38 15.36 -4.42
CA ALA A 264 -1.48 15.81 -3.59
C ALA A 264 -2.61 14.76 -3.50
N MET A 265 -2.92 14.05 -4.59
CA MET A 265 -3.94 13.00 -4.58
C MET A 265 -3.52 11.80 -3.72
N VAL A 266 -2.24 11.41 -3.73
CA VAL A 266 -1.74 10.34 -2.85
C VAL A 266 -1.70 10.77 -1.39
N ILE A 267 -1.35 12.03 -1.11
CA ILE A 267 -1.37 12.57 0.26
C ILE A 267 -2.80 12.61 0.81
N ASP A 268 -3.78 13.04 0.03
CA ASP A 268 -5.20 13.02 0.41
C ASP A 268 -5.68 11.60 0.69
N LEU A 269 -5.42 10.66 -0.22
CA LEU A 269 -5.74 9.23 -0.07
C LEU A 269 -5.13 8.63 1.20
N THR A 270 -3.84 8.82 1.40
CA THR A 270 -3.12 8.23 2.55
C THR A 270 -3.62 8.82 3.86
N SER A 271 -3.90 10.11 3.91
CA SER A 271 -4.50 10.78 5.07
C SER A 271 -5.89 10.21 5.39
N PHE A 272 -6.71 10.00 4.38
CA PHE A 272 -8.03 9.38 4.52
C PHE A 272 -7.93 7.95 5.06
N ILE A 273 -7.09 7.11 4.45
CA ILE A 273 -6.88 5.70 4.84
C ILE A 273 -6.40 5.61 6.29
N ILE A 274 -5.37 6.37 6.65
CA ILE A 274 -4.81 6.38 8.01
C ILE A 274 -5.89 6.73 9.02
N LYS A 275 -6.65 7.80 8.79
CA LYS A 275 -7.73 8.25 9.67
C LYS A 275 -8.81 7.18 9.83
N LYS A 276 -9.22 6.53 8.74
CA LYS A 276 -10.28 5.52 8.76
C LYS A 276 -9.83 4.22 9.44
N ILE A 277 -8.66 3.70 9.07
CA ILE A 277 -8.15 2.43 9.63
C ILE A 277 -7.80 2.59 11.10
N ALA A 278 -7.27 3.75 11.52
CA ALA A 278 -6.99 4.04 12.92
C ALA A 278 -8.22 3.95 13.85
N ALA A 279 -9.43 4.10 13.30
CA ALA A 279 -10.67 3.94 14.06
C ALA A 279 -11.10 2.48 14.24
N PHE A 280 -10.55 1.55 13.46
CA PHE A 280 -10.91 0.13 13.55
C PHE A 280 -10.13 -0.60 14.62
N ARG A 281 -10.74 -1.64 15.18
CA ARG A 281 -10.14 -2.50 16.21
C ARG A 281 -10.24 -3.97 15.78
N GLY A 282 -9.16 -4.73 16.05
CA GLY A 282 -9.17 -6.18 16.00
C GLY A 282 -9.85 -6.80 17.22
N LEU A 283 -9.99 -8.11 17.27
CA LEU A 283 -10.65 -8.82 18.37
C LEU A 283 -9.90 -8.72 19.69
N LEU A 284 -8.60 -8.48 19.68
CA LEU A 284 -7.79 -8.25 20.87
C LEU A 284 -7.86 -6.80 21.39
N GLY A 285 -8.68 -5.94 20.77
CA GLY A 285 -8.77 -4.52 21.08
C GLY A 285 -7.66 -3.67 20.46
N ASN A 286 -6.72 -4.27 19.76
CA ASN A 286 -5.63 -3.58 19.09
C ASN A 286 -6.14 -2.71 17.94
N GLN A 287 -5.51 -1.56 17.76
CA GLN A 287 -5.74 -0.72 16.58
C GLN A 287 -5.28 -1.46 15.32
N LYS A 288 -6.12 -1.43 14.27
CA LYS A 288 -5.71 -1.93 12.97
C LYS A 288 -4.68 -1.00 12.34
N LEU A 289 -3.79 -1.59 11.53
CA LEU A 289 -2.65 -0.89 10.97
C LEU A 289 -2.86 -0.66 9.46
N PRO A 290 -2.80 0.58 8.97
CA PRO A 290 -2.74 0.82 7.54
C PRO A 290 -1.39 0.37 6.98
N ALA A 291 -1.40 -0.15 5.76
CA ALA A 291 -0.21 -0.54 5.03
C ALA A 291 -0.42 -0.34 3.52
N LEU A 292 0.64 0.03 2.82
CA LEU A 292 0.65 0.28 1.37
C LEU A 292 1.96 -0.28 0.77
N TYR A 293 2.27 -1.54 1.06
CA TYR A 293 3.48 -2.18 0.56
C TYR A 293 3.23 -2.99 -0.72
N PRO A 294 4.26 -3.17 -1.58
CA PRO A 294 4.13 -3.91 -2.81
C PRO A 294 3.89 -5.40 -2.54
N VAL A 295 2.99 -5.99 -3.31
CA VAL A 295 2.62 -7.40 -3.20
C VAL A 295 1.98 -7.89 -4.50
N SER A 296 2.26 -9.13 -4.90
CA SER A 296 1.77 -9.73 -6.15
C SER A 296 0.24 -9.88 -6.24
N SER A 297 -0.50 -9.62 -5.16
CA SER A 297 -1.96 -9.56 -5.20
C SER A 297 -2.52 -8.43 -6.06
N ASN A 298 -1.69 -7.46 -6.48
CA ASN A 298 -2.03 -6.43 -7.45
C ASN A 298 -2.52 -7.04 -8.79
N VAL A 299 -1.98 -8.19 -9.19
CA VAL A 299 -2.36 -8.90 -10.42
C VAL A 299 -3.81 -9.40 -10.34
N PRO A 300 -4.19 -10.32 -9.42
CA PRO A 300 -5.57 -10.79 -9.34
C PRO A 300 -6.57 -9.67 -8.98
N GLN A 301 -6.15 -8.67 -8.20
CA GLN A 301 -6.99 -7.52 -7.91
C GLN A 301 -7.24 -6.66 -9.16
N GLY A 302 -6.22 -6.47 -10.00
CA GLY A 302 -6.37 -5.78 -11.28
C GLY A 302 -7.26 -6.53 -12.26
N MET A 303 -7.22 -7.87 -12.26
CA MET A 303 -8.12 -8.71 -13.05
C MET A 303 -9.59 -8.62 -12.61
N ALA A 304 -9.85 -8.07 -11.43
CA ALA A 304 -11.21 -7.83 -10.94
C ALA A 304 -11.74 -6.43 -11.25
N VAL A 305 -10.92 -5.48 -11.69
CA VAL A 305 -11.29 -4.08 -11.93
C VAL A 305 -11.36 -3.77 -13.43
N GLY A 306 -12.41 -3.05 -13.84
CA GLY A 306 -12.58 -2.52 -15.18
C GLY A 306 -11.54 -1.47 -15.55
N ALA A 307 -11.74 -0.74 -16.65
CA ALA A 307 -10.90 0.40 -16.99
C ALA A 307 -11.06 1.54 -15.98
N LEU A 308 -10.10 2.47 -15.94
CA LEU A 308 -10.09 3.59 -15.00
C LEU A 308 -9.78 4.91 -15.73
N PRO A 309 -10.18 6.05 -15.17
CA PRO A 309 -9.91 7.38 -15.74
C PRO A 309 -8.44 7.70 -15.99
N SER A 310 -7.52 7.02 -15.33
CA SER A 310 -6.08 7.10 -15.57
C SER A 310 -5.63 6.65 -16.97
N GLY A 311 -6.55 6.08 -17.78
CA GLY A 311 -6.24 5.39 -19.02
C GLY A 311 -5.90 3.90 -18.83
N ARG A 312 -5.89 3.40 -17.60
CA ARG A 312 -5.69 1.97 -17.32
C ARG A 312 -6.78 1.15 -17.99
N ARG A 313 -6.37 0.14 -18.75
CA ARG A 313 -7.28 -0.78 -19.44
C ARG A 313 -7.84 -1.83 -18.46
N ALA A 314 -9.05 -2.29 -18.77
CA ALA A 314 -9.74 -3.28 -17.96
C ALA A 314 -8.93 -4.57 -17.78
N PHE A 315 -9.01 -5.15 -16.58
CA PHE A 315 -8.45 -6.46 -16.22
C PHE A 315 -6.91 -6.57 -16.33
N ARG A 316 -6.20 -5.44 -16.39
CA ARG A 316 -4.74 -5.39 -16.25
C ARG A 316 -4.35 -5.31 -14.76
N PRO A 317 -3.13 -5.70 -14.39
CA PRO A 317 -2.64 -5.47 -13.02
C PRO A 317 -2.81 -4.00 -12.59
N ILE A 318 -3.14 -3.76 -11.34
CA ILE A 318 -3.08 -2.44 -10.71
C ILE A 318 -1.68 -2.21 -10.14
N ALA A 319 -1.38 -0.97 -9.74
CA ALA A 319 -0.10 -0.62 -9.13
C ALA A 319 0.08 -1.32 -7.77
N GLU A 320 1.33 -1.66 -7.47
CA GLU A 320 1.74 -2.33 -6.24
C GLU A 320 1.99 -1.31 -5.13
N GLY A 321 1.32 -1.45 -3.99
CA GLY A 321 1.54 -0.56 -2.85
C GLY A 321 1.57 0.91 -3.25
N CYS A 322 2.65 1.62 -2.88
CA CYS A 322 2.89 3.01 -3.27
C CYS A 322 3.70 3.18 -4.57
N SER A 323 4.02 2.11 -5.30
CA SER A 323 4.75 2.20 -6.55
C SER A 323 3.95 2.96 -7.63
N PRO A 324 4.61 3.68 -8.55
CA PRO A 324 3.95 4.18 -9.75
C PRO A 324 3.35 3.05 -10.59
N CYS A 325 2.37 3.37 -11.43
CA CYS A 325 1.96 2.45 -12.49
C CYS A 325 3.16 2.16 -13.39
N GLN A 326 3.30 0.90 -13.83
CA GLN A 326 4.45 0.50 -14.64
C GLN A 326 4.59 1.35 -15.90
N GLY A 327 5.77 1.97 -16.06
CA GLY A 327 6.10 2.85 -17.17
C GLY A 327 5.54 4.26 -17.07
N ALA A 328 4.88 4.62 -15.96
CA ALA A 328 4.38 5.97 -15.71
C ALA A 328 5.42 6.91 -15.07
N ASP A 329 6.47 6.37 -14.48
CA ASP A 329 7.57 7.07 -13.79
C ASP A 329 8.63 7.60 -14.77
N ARG A 330 8.20 8.45 -15.72
CA ARG A 330 9.00 8.91 -16.87
C ARG A 330 10.15 9.87 -16.47
N THR A 331 10.07 10.46 -15.27
CA THR A 331 11.08 11.42 -14.77
C THR A 331 12.25 10.72 -14.03
N GLY A 332 12.16 9.40 -13.86
CA GLY A 332 13.22 8.56 -13.31
C GLY A 332 13.15 8.35 -11.80
N PRO A 333 14.06 7.52 -11.24
CA PRO A 333 13.95 7.01 -9.86
C PRO A 333 14.06 8.10 -8.78
N THR A 334 14.81 9.18 -9.05
CA THR A 334 14.93 10.30 -8.11
C THR A 334 13.58 11.01 -7.90
N ALA A 335 12.79 11.18 -8.97
CA ALA A 335 11.46 11.77 -8.87
C ALA A 335 10.51 10.84 -8.10
N VAL A 336 10.57 9.52 -8.33
CA VAL A 336 9.81 8.54 -7.56
C VAL A 336 10.10 8.65 -6.07
N LEU A 337 11.39 8.72 -5.69
CA LEU A 337 11.81 8.84 -4.30
C LEU A 337 11.35 10.17 -3.67
N ARG A 338 11.33 11.28 -4.44
CA ARG A 338 10.82 12.56 -3.96
C ARG A 338 9.31 12.53 -3.73
N SER A 339 8.54 11.96 -4.63
CA SER A 339 7.10 11.75 -4.45
C SER A 339 6.83 10.89 -3.22
N LEU A 340 7.50 9.73 -3.09
CA LEU A 340 7.38 8.85 -1.93
C LEU A 340 7.77 9.56 -0.63
N GLY A 341 8.82 10.38 -0.63
CA GLY A 341 9.31 11.11 0.55
C GLY A 341 8.28 12.07 1.17
N LYS A 342 7.21 12.41 0.45
CA LYS A 342 6.11 13.27 0.94
C LYS A 342 5.07 12.52 1.77
N LEU A 343 5.11 11.18 1.77
CA LEU A 343 4.12 10.34 2.44
C LEU A 343 4.37 10.22 3.95
N PRO A 344 3.33 9.95 4.75
CA PRO A 344 3.45 9.84 6.21
C PRO A 344 3.96 8.45 6.65
N HIS A 345 5.18 8.08 6.28
CA HIS A 345 5.81 6.75 6.49
C HIS A 345 5.77 6.21 7.92
N THR A 346 5.60 7.07 8.93
CA THR A 346 5.48 6.61 10.32
C THR A 346 4.07 6.11 10.66
N CYS A 347 3.13 6.19 9.73
CA CYS A 347 1.73 5.82 9.93
C CYS A 347 1.24 4.74 8.96
N ILE A 348 2.02 4.46 7.91
CA ILE A 348 1.71 3.46 6.86
C ILE A 348 2.88 2.51 6.68
#